data_77d483aadb754cc51fb57c979632076f
#
_entry.id   77d483aadb754cc51fb57c979632076f
#
_cell.length_a   1.000
_cell.length_b   1.000
_cell.length_c   1.000
_cell.angle_alpha   90.00
_cell.angle_beta   90.00
_cell.angle_gamma   90.00
#
_symmetry.space_group_name_H-M   'P 1'
#
loop_
_entity.id
_entity.type
_entity.pdbx_description
1 polymer ?
#
loop_
_entity_poly.entity_id
_entity_poly.type
_entity_poly.pdbx_seq_one_letter_code
_entity_poly.pdbx_strand_id
1 'polypeptide(L)'
;THGKTTTTAMLTWILEANGLQPGFLIGGVPMNFGISARLGTLATGENRFAAGPPQGKTAPSGGSEPHAVESVGAFVIEADEYDTAFFDKRSKFVHYRPRTAVLNNLEFDHADIFDDLAAIERQFHHLIRTVPPSGRVVSNGLEESLDRVLHQGLWSELRTFGAAVSDFTAVGEPHAFDVLNQGRPAGRVEWALSGVHNQLNALAAIAAAEHVGVAPADAARALASFENVRRRMEVRGTVAHAGGAITVYDDFAHHPTAIRTTLDGLQRRLGSPRGRILAVFEPRSNTMKLGTMKSQLPWSLEAADLAFCHSGGLDWDATEALAPMGARAQVGKNIDELVTQVVSAAQPGDHIVCMSNGGFGGVHERLLKALAA
;
A
#
# COMPACT_ATOMS: atom_id res chain seq x y z
N THR A 1 -5.89 -5.03 -5.86
CA THR A 1 -6.40 -3.68 -6.11
C THR A 1 -5.68 -2.63 -5.26
N HIS A 2 -5.63 -2.75 -3.92
CA HIS A 2 -5.03 -1.76 -3.01
C HIS A 2 -3.82 -2.30 -2.28
N GLY A 3 -2.94 -1.39 -1.76
CA GLY A 3 -1.76 -1.73 -0.99
C GLY A 3 -0.57 -2.27 -1.79
N LYS A 4 -0.68 -2.46 -3.09
CA LYS A 4 0.39 -3.00 -3.97
C LYS A 4 1.73 -2.30 -3.72
N THR A 5 1.80 -0.99 -3.94
CA THR A 5 3.01 -0.19 -3.82
C THR A 5 3.63 -0.27 -2.42
N THR A 6 2.79 -0.13 -1.38
CA THR A 6 3.25 -0.15 0.01
C THR A 6 3.78 -1.54 0.40
N THR A 7 3.07 -2.62 0.05
CA THR A 7 3.53 -4.00 0.35
C THR A 7 4.82 -4.32 -0.39
N THR A 8 4.92 -3.92 -1.69
CA THR A 8 6.15 -4.11 -2.47
C THR A 8 7.32 -3.34 -1.86
N ALA A 9 7.09 -2.09 -1.43
CA ALA A 9 8.11 -1.29 -0.76
C ALA A 9 8.54 -1.88 0.60
N MET A 10 7.58 -2.35 1.42
CA MET A 10 7.87 -3.02 2.70
C MET A 10 8.70 -4.28 2.49
N LEU A 11 8.30 -5.15 1.54
CA LEU A 11 9.05 -6.36 1.23
C LEU A 11 10.47 -6.03 0.77
N THR A 12 10.61 -5.07 -0.14
CA THR A 12 11.91 -4.63 -0.63
C THR A 12 12.79 -4.12 0.51
N TRP A 13 12.24 -3.31 1.42
CA TRP A 13 12.96 -2.81 2.59
C TRP A 13 13.37 -3.90 3.57
N ILE A 14 12.47 -4.85 3.84
CA ILE A 14 12.79 -6.03 4.67
C ILE A 14 14.00 -6.79 4.10
N LEU A 15 14.02 -7.06 2.80
CA LEU A 15 15.10 -7.76 2.14
C LEU A 15 16.42 -6.96 2.19
N GLU A 16 16.35 -5.65 1.93
CA GLU A 16 17.51 -4.74 1.99
C GLU A 16 18.11 -4.68 3.39
N ALA A 17 17.28 -4.45 4.41
CA ALA A 17 17.71 -4.35 5.81
C ALA A 17 18.32 -5.66 6.34
N ASN A 18 17.99 -6.79 5.71
CA ASN A 18 18.56 -8.11 6.02
C ASN A 18 19.71 -8.50 5.06
N GLY A 19 20.26 -7.56 4.29
CA GLY A 19 21.46 -7.74 3.49
C GLY A 19 21.30 -8.49 2.17
N LEU A 20 20.05 -8.73 1.71
CA LEU A 20 19.76 -9.47 0.48
C LEU A 20 19.89 -8.63 -0.80
N GLN A 21 20.00 -7.30 -0.69
CA GLN A 21 20.21 -6.37 -1.80
C GLN A 21 19.30 -6.63 -3.01
N PRO A 22 17.96 -6.65 -2.85
CA PRO A 22 17.05 -7.03 -3.92
C PRO A 22 17.09 -6.04 -5.08
N GLY A 23 16.86 -6.54 -6.31
CA GLY A 23 16.37 -5.70 -7.37
C GLY A 23 14.90 -5.38 -7.14
N PHE A 24 14.42 -4.26 -7.66
CA PHE A 24 12.99 -3.93 -7.52
C PHE A 24 12.46 -3.01 -8.62
N LEU A 25 11.15 -3.11 -8.84
CA LEU A 25 10.35 -2.18 -9.63
C LEU A 25 9.05 -1.89 -8.87
N ILE A 26 8.88 -0.67 -8.41
CA ILE A 26 7.79 -0.21 -7.55
C ILE A 26 7.08 0.96 -8.24
N GLY A 27 5.75 0.97 -8.22
CA GLY A 27 4.92 2.01 -8.84
C GLY A 27 4.92 3.37 -8.14
N GLY A 28 5.72 3.53 -7.07
CA GLY A 28 5.95 4.75 -6.32
C GLY A 28 7.42 4.87 -5.90
N VAL A 29 7.76 5.92 -5.18
CA VAL A 29 9.13 6.15 -4.68
C VAL A 29 9.17 5.86 -3.18
N PRO A 30 9.68 4.69 -2.72
CA PRO A 30 9.88 4.45 -1.30
C PRO A 30 10.94 5.41 -0.74
N MET A 31 10.65 6.02 0.40
CA MET A 31 11.51 7.06 0.96
C MET A 31 12.85 6.49 1.43
N ASN A 32 12.88 5.26 1.92
CA ASN A 32 14.11 4.54 2.28
C ASN A 32 15.11 4.40 1.11
N PHE A 33 14.64 4.41 -0.15
CA PHE A 33 15.49 4.24 -1.33
C PHE A 33 15.65 5.52 -2.16
N GLY A 34 14.66 6.41 -2.15
CA GLY A 34 14.63 7.61 -2.98
C GLY A 34 14.43 7.37 -4.48
N ILE A 35 14.32 6.11 -4.91
CA ILE A 35 14.14 5.68 -6.31
C ILE A 35 13.05 4.61 -6.39
N SER A 36 12.41 4.48 -7.56
CA SER A 36 11.33 3.51 -7.80
C SER A 36 11.79 2.19 -8.42
N ALA A 37 13.03 2.12 -8.90
CA ALA A 37 13.57 0.92 -9.53
C ALA A 37 15.08 0.81 -9.32
N ARG A 38 15.55 -0.43 -9.16
CA ARG A 38 16.97 -0.78 -9.06
C ARG A 38 17.17 -2.19 -9.61
N LEU A 39 18.22 -2.41 -10.37
CA LEU A 39 18.69 -3.76 -10.68
C LEU A 39 19.32 -4.35 -9.41
N GLY A 40 18.94 -5.58 -9.07
CA GLY A 40 19.57 -6.32 -7.98
C GLY A 40 21.01 -6.69 -8.35
N THR A 41 21.82 -6.98 -7.35
CA THR A 41 23.10 -7.64 -7.57
C THR A 41 22.78 -9.07 -8.07
N LEU A 42 23.05 -9.31 -9.35
CA LEU A 42 23.16 -10.69 -9.82
C LEU A 42 24.28 -11.32 -8.98
N ALA A 43 24.01 -12.48 -8.40
CA ALA A 43 25.06 -13.28 -7.76
C ALA A 43 26.03 -13.76 -8.86
N THR A 44 26.89 -12.87 -9.32
CA THR A 44 28.11 -13.28 -10.02
C THR A 44 29.00 -13.89 -8.94
N GLY A 45 29.49 -15.11 -9.18
CA GLY A 45 30.18 -15.93 -8.18
C GLY A 45 31.44 -15.34 -7.55
N GLU A 46 31.65 -14.02 -7.62
CA GLU A 46 32.80 -13.29 -7.11
C GLU A 46 32.51 -12.31 -5.96
N ASN A 47 31.24 -12.04 -5.61
CA ASN A 47 30.92 -11.21 -4.45
C ASN A 47 30.30 -12.01 -3.31
N ARG A 48 31.02 -13.01 -2.85
CA ARG A 48 30.79 -13.66 -1.55
C ARG A 48 31.29 -12.69 -0.48
N PHE A 49 30.35 -12.04 0.21
CA PHE A 49 30.53 -11.44 1.54
C PHE A 49 31.95 -11.01 1.91
N ALA A 50 32.34 -9.82 1.55
CA ALA A 50 33.48 -9.12 2.14
C ALA A 50 33.07 -8.49 3.49
N ALA A 51 32.57 -9.30 4.40
CA ALA A 51 32.60 -9.05 5.83
C ALA A 51 33.34 -10.23 6.43
N GLY A 52 34.68 -10.12 6.45
CA GLY A 52 35.54 -11.10 7.16
C GLY A 52 35.09 -11.19 8.61
N PRO A 53 35.16 -12.39 9.21
CA PRO A 53 34.92 -12.55 10.63
C PRO A 53 35.87 -11.68 11.43
N PRO A 54 35.46 -11.15 12.60
CA PRO A 54 36.39 -10.46 13.50
C PRO A 54 37.56 -11.36 13.82
N GLN A 55 38.76 -10.86 13.60
CA GLN A 55 40.00 -11.60 13.85
C GLN A 55 40.06 -12.08 15.29
N GLY A 56 40.16 -13.39 15.47
CA GLY A 56 40.52 -14.00 16.73
C GLY A 56 39.54 -15.05 17.29
N LYS A 57 39.36 -16.19 16.60
CA LYS A 57 39.10 -17.51 17.25
C LYS A 57 39.35 -18.61 16.23
N THR A 58 40.28 -19.48 16.54
CA THR A 58 40.61 -20.72 15.83
C THR A 58 39.40 -21.65 15.82
N ALA A 59 38.97 -22.09 14.62
CA ALA A 59 37.91 -23.06 14.45
C ALA A 59 38.38 -24.46 14.78
N PRO A 60 37.55 -25.32 15.40
CA PRO A 60 37.83 -26.75 15.52
C PRO A 60 37.60 -27.44 14.16
N SER A 61 38.57 -28.25 13.77
CA SER A 61 38.52 -29.10 12.57
C SER A 61 37.51 -30.25 12.76
N GLY A 62 36.53 -30.35 11.85
CA GLY A 62 35.66 -31.53 11.72
C GLY A 62 34.17 -31.17 11.72
N GLY A 63 33.63 -30.84 10.57
CA GLY A 63 32.19 -30.72 10.34
C GLY A 63 31.96 -30.53 8.85
N SER A 64 31.08 -31.34 8.27
CA SER A 64 30.59 -31.24 6.90
C SER A 64 30.28 -29.78 6.50
N GLU A 65 30.87 -29.34 5.39
CA GLU A 65 30.59 -28.00 4.82
C GLU A 65 29.06 -27.85 4.62
N PRO A 66 28.47 -26.79 5.14
CA PRO A 66 27.07 -26.46 4.78
C PRO A 66 27.05 -26.17 3.27
N HIS A 67 26.24 -26.91 2.53
CA HIS A 67 25.98 -26.64 1.13
C HIS A 67 25.59 -25.16 1.03
N ALA A 68 26.45 -24.32 0.42
CA ALA A 68 26.16 -22.93 0.12
C ALA A 68 24.95 -22.93 -0.82
N VAL A 69 23.80 -22.58 -0.30
CA VAL A 69 22.64 -22.23 -1.13
C VAL A 69 23.08 -21.01 -1.94
N GLU A 70 23.25 -21.18 -3.24
CA GLU A 70 23.46 -20.05 -4.14
C GLU A 70 22.31 -19.08 -3.92
N SER A 71 22.59 -17.92 -3.32
CA SER A 71 21.60 -16.88 -3.13
C SER A 71 21.29 -16.27 -4.49
N VAL A 72 20.30 -16.81 -5.17
CA VAL A 72 19.72 -16.18 -6.36
C VAL A 72 19.17 -14.83 -5.89
N GLY A 73 19.72 -13.73 -6.40
CA GLY A 73 19.31 -12.38 -6.01
C GLY A 73 17.79 -12.23 -6.18
N ALA A 74 17.10 -11.80 -5.12
CA ALA A 74 15.67 -11.56 -5.17
C ALA A 74 15.37 -10.33 -6.04
N PHE A 75 14.29 -10.38 -6.83
CA PHE A 75 13.72 -9.24 -7.52
C PHE A 75 12.28 -9.05 -7.10
N VAL A 76 11.96 -7.89 -6.54
CA VAL A 76 10.62 -7.53 -6.05
C VAL A 76 9.94 -6.64 -7.07
N ILE A 77 8.79 -7.05 -7.57
CA ILE A 77 8.05 -6.29 -8.58
C ILE A 77 6.62 -6.02 -8.13
N GLU A 78 6.18 -4.77 -8.24
CA GLU A 78 4.77 -4.43 -8.09
C GLU A 78 3.99 -4.99 -9.28
N ALA A 79 3.03 -5.85 -8.99
CA ALA A 79 2.21 -6.52 -10.00
C ALA A 79 0.89 -5.77 -10.20
N ASP A 80 0.56 -5.50 -11.47
CA ASP A 80 -0.64 -4.80 -11.87
C ASP A 80 -1.55 -5.71 -12.70
N GLU A 81 -2.85 -5.61 -12.48
CA GLU A 81 -3.90 -6.32 -13.18
C GLU A 81 -4.21 -5.76 -14.57
N TYR A 82 -3.68 -4.60 -14.96
CA TYR A 82 -3.87 -4.02 -16.30
C TYR A 82 -3.34 -4.93 -17.42
N ASP A 83 -3.94 -4.79 -18.59
CA ASP A 83 -3.49 -5.48 -19.81
C ASP A 83 -2.03 -5.12 -20.15
N THR A 84 -1.36 -6.05 -20.81
CA THR A 84 0.08 -5.97 -21.08
C THR A 84 0.38 -4.96 -22.18
N ALA A 85 -0.37 -5.02 -23.30
CA ALA A 85 -0.16 -4.20 -24.48
C ALA A 85 -1.43 -4.17 -25.35
N PHE A 86 -1.42 -3.34 -26.38
CA PHE A 86 -2.51 -3.26 -27.36
C PHE A 86 -2.87 -4.63 -27.95
N PHE A 87 -1.89 -5.45 -28.23
CA PHE A 87 -2.03 -6.77 -28.85
C PHE A 87 -2.03 -7.94 -27.84
N ASP A 88 -1.80 -7.68 -26.55
CA ASP A 88 -1.86 -8.69 -25.48
C ASP A 88 -2.73 -8.18 -24.34
N LYS A 89 -3.97 -8.68 -24.29
CA LYS A 89 -4.99 -8.29 -23.31
C LYS A 89 -4.94 -9.07 -22.00
N ARG A 90 -3.93 -9.96 -21.84
CA ARG A 90 -3.68 -10.61 -20.54
C ARG A 90 -3.10 -9.60 -19.55
N SER A 91 -3.45 -9.75 -18.30
CA SER A 91 -2.89 -8.92 -17.23
C SER A 91 -1.36 -9.07 -17.14
N LYS A 92 -0.65 -7.97 -16.93
CA LYS A 92 0.83 -7.91 -16.90
C LYS A 92 1.46 -8.94 -15.98
N PHE A 93 0.87 -9.14 -14.82
CA PHE A 93 1.41 -10.04 -13.79
C PHE A 93 1.53 -11.51 -14.26
N VAL A 94 0.77 -11.96 -15.26
CA VAL A 94 0.86 -13.32 -15.81
C VAL A 94 2.24 -13.59 -16.45
N HIS A 95 2.90 -12.54 -16.92
CA HIS A 95 4.22 -12.62 -17.54
C HIS A 95 5.36 -12.71 -16.53
N TYR A 96 5.15 -12.32 -15.29
CA TYR A 96 6.21 -12.25 -14.26
C TYR A 96 6.61 -13.61 -13.72
N ARG A 97 5.73 -14.61 -13.76
CA ARG A 97 5.96 -15.97 -13.28
C ARG A 97 6.65 -15.99 -11.91
N PRO A 98 6.03 -15.40 -10.88
CA PRO A 98 6.67 -15.22 -9.59
C PRO A 98 6.90 -16.55 -8.88
N ARG A 99 7.96 -16.62 -8.08
CA ARG A 99 8.14 -17.70 -7.08
C ARG A 99 7.33 -17.43 -5.82
N THR A 100 7.15 -16.17 -5.48
CA THR A 100 6.30 -15.72 -4.37
C THR A 100 5.29 -14.71 -4.93
N ALA A 101 4.01 -15.01 -4.84
CA ALA A 101 2.93 -14.09 -5.22
C ALA A 101 2.18 -13.63 -3.98
N VAL A 102 2.04 -12.30 -3.80
CA VAL A 102 1.24 -11.71 -2.72
C VAL A 102 -0.09 -11.21 -3.28
N LEU A 103 -1.19 -11.68 -2.72
CA LEU A 103 -2.56 -11.31 -3.05
C LEU A 103 -3.17 -10.53 -1.88
N ASN A 104 -3.16 -9.20 -1.96
CA ASN A 104 -3.59 -8.33 -0.85
C ASN A 104 -5.11 -8.24 -0.73
N ASN A 105 -5.75 -7.92 -1.84
CA ASN A 105 -7.20 -7.77 -1.96
C ASN A 105 -7.59 -7.79 -3.43
N LEU A 106 -8.87 -8.04 -3.69
CA LEU A 106 -9.41 -8.09 -5.02
C LEU A 106 -10.83 -7.50 -4.99
N GLU A 107 -10.93 -6.27 -5.49
CA GLU A 107 -12.17 -5.54 -5.67
C GLU A 107 -12.38 -5.18 -7.14
N PHE A 108 -13.61 -4.84 -7.51
CA PHE A 108 -13.89 -4.34 -8.85
C PHE A 108 -13.24 -2.96 -9.04
N ASP A 109 -12.32 -2.89 -9.98
CA ASP A 109 -11.66 -1.67 -10.43
C ASP A 109 -11.36 -1.80 -11.93
N HIS A 110 -10.79 -0.76 -12.55
CA HIS A 110 -10.44 -0.78 -13.97
C HIS A 110 -11.65 -1.11 -14.88
N ALA A 111 -12.78 -0.44 -14.65
CA ALA A 111 -14.01 -0.60 -15.41
C ALA A 111 -13.87 -0.29 -16.91
N ASP A 112 -12.73 0.25 -17.33
CA ASP A 112 -12.35 0.48 -18.73
C ASP A 112 -11.85 -0.77 -19.45
N ILE A 113 -11.45 -1.82 -18.71
CA ILE A 113 -10.92 -3.08 -19.26
C ILE A 113 -11.56 -4.34 -18.72
N PHE A 114 -12.30 -4.26 -17.61
CA PHE A 114 -13.00 -5.39 -16.99
C PHE A 114 -14.50 -5.10 -16.86
N ASP A 115 -15.33 -6.02 -17.31
CA ASP A 115 -16.78 -5.89 -17.24
C ASP A 115 -17.32 -6.10 -15.82
N ASP A 116 -16.67 -7.01 -15.08
CA ASP A 116 -17.10 -7.42 -13.74
C ASP A 116 -15.95 -7.94 -12.88
N LEU A 117 -16.21 -8.19 -11.60
CA LEU A 117 -15.26 -8.77 -10.66
C LEU A 117 -14.80 -10.16 -11.08
N ALA A 118 -15.68 -10.97 -11.67
CA ALA A 118 -15.34 -12.32 -12.13
C ALA A 118 -14.30 -12.30 -13.25
N ALA A 119 -14.30 -11.26 -14.10
CA ALA A 119 -13.26 -11.06 -15.11
C ALA A 119 -11.88 -10.84 -14.47
N ILE A 120 -11.82 -10.07 -13.36
CA ILE A 120 -10.59 -9.86 -12.62
C ILE A 120 -10.17 -11.14 -11.89
N GLU A 121 -11.10 -11.87 -11.24
CA GLU A 121 -10.85 -13.15 -10.58
C GLU A 121 -10.20 -14.16 -11.55
N ARG A 122 -10.66 -14.22 -12.81
CA ARG A 122 -10.04 -15.08 -13.84
C ARG A 122 -8.58 -14.71 -14.09
N GLN A 123 -8.22 -13.41 -14.12
CA GLN A 123 -6.84 -12.99 -14.29
C GLN A 123 -5.97 -13.39 -13.09
N PHE A 124 -6.48 -13.23 -11.88
CA PHE A 124 -5.79 -13.66 -10.67
C PHE A 124 -5.58 -15.17 -10.65
N HIS A 125 -6.57 -15.95 -11.11
CA HIS A 125 -6.39 -17.41 -11.27
C HIS A 125 -5.30 -17.72 -12.31
N HIS A 126 -5.23 -16.96 -13.42
CA HIS A 126 -4.13 -17.12 -14.38
C HIS A 126 -2.77 -16.82 -13.75
N LEU A 127 -2.65 -15.81 -12.87
CA LEU A 127 -1.42 -15.54 -12.13
C LEU A 127 -1.04 -16.74 -11.23
N ILE A 128 -1.98 -17.25 -10.42
CA ILE A 128 -1.74 -18.38 -9.52
C ILE A 128 -1.18 -19.59 -10.28
N ARG A 129 -1.73 -19.88 -11.45
CA ARG A 129 -1.24 -20.97 -12.32
C ARG A 129 0.19 -20.80 -12.82
N THR A 130 0.77 -19.60 -12.76
CA THR A 130 2.17 -19.35 -13.15
C THR A 130 3.15 -19.57 -12.00
N VAL A 131 2.66 -19.63 -10.76
CA VAL A 131 3.50 -19.91 -9.58
C VAL A 131 3.90 -21.39 -9.59
N PRO A 132 5.21 -21.71 -9.54
CA PRO A 132 5.64 -23.11 -9.60
C PRO A 132 5.26 -23.88 -8.32
N PRO A 133 5.24 -25.23 -8.35
CA PRO A 133 4.95 -26.04 -7.15
C PRO A 133 5.88 -25.78 -5.96
N SER A 134 7.12 -25.37 -6.22
CA SER A 134 8.08 -24.94 -5.20
C SER A 134 7.93 -23.48 -4.77
N GLY A 135 6.92 -22.79 -5.30
CA GLY A 135 6.64 -21.39 -4.99
C GLY A 135 5.62 -21.25 -3.87
N ARG A 136 5.30 -20.00 -3.53
CA ARG A 136 4.36 -19.66 -2.46
C ARG A 136 3.36 -18.61 -2.94
N VAL A 137 2.10 -18.79 -2.59
CA VAL A 137 1.05 -17.77 -2.63
C VAL A 137 0.82 -17.28 -1.21
N VAL A 138 0.90 -15.96 -1.01
CA VAL A 138 0.59 -15.28 0.25
C VAL A 138 -0.74 -14.55 0.04
N SER A 139 -1.81 -14.96 0.71
CA SER A 139 -3.17 -14.46 0.46
C SER A 139 -3.80 -13.84 1.70
N ASN A 140 -4.49 -12.74 1.51
CA ASN A 140 -5.32 -12.12 2.55
C ASN A 140 -6.53 -13.02 2.85
N GLY A 141 -6.60 -13.55 4.05
CA GLY A 141 -7.68 -14.43 4.51
C GLY A 141 -9.00 -13.70 4.84
N LEU A 142 -9.03 -12.36 4.73
CA LEU A 142 -10.25 -11.55 4.90
C LEU A 142 -11.03 -11.35 3.60
N GLU A 143 -10.46 -11.75 2.45
CA GLU A 143 -10.97 -11.43 1.13
C GLU A 143 -11.68 -12.63 0.50
N GLU A 144 -13.00 -12.63 0.51
CA GLU A 144 -13.81 -13.71 -0.10
C GLU A 144 -13.55 -13.88 -1.60
N SER A 145 -13.25 -12.79 -2.32
CA SER A 145 -12.90 -12.84 -3.74
C SER A 145 -11.61 -13.59 -4.00
N LEU A 146 -10.61 -13.46 -3.13
CA LEU A 146 -9.38 -14.24 -3.20
C LEU A 146 -9.61 -15.71 -2.84
N ASP A 147 -10.46 -15.99 -1.87
CA ASP A 147 -10.86 -17.36 -1.53
C ASP A 147 -11.51 -18.06 -2.73
N ARG A 148 -12.45 -17.41 -3.44
CA ARG A 148 -13.01 -17.94 -4.68
C ARG A 148 -11.97 -18.22 -5.76
N VAL A 149 -10.98 -17.34 -5.89
CA VAL A 149 -9.87 -17.54 -6.84
C VAL A 149 -9.02 -18.75 -6.48
N LEU A 150 -8.69 -18.94 -5.19
CA LEU A 150 -7.89 -20.07 -4.69
C LEU A 150 -8.64 -21.41 -4.85
N HIS A 151 -9.96 -21.42 -4.67
CA HIS A 151 -10.80 -22.60 -4.87
C HIS A 151 -10.87 -23.08 -6.33
N GLN A 152 -10.52 -22.24 -7.30
CA GLN A 152 -10.40 -22.67 -8.70
C GLN A 152 -9.19 -23.57 -8.95
N GLY A 153 -8.24 -23.63 -8.01
CA GLY A 153 -7.05 -24.48 -8.03
C GLY A 153 -5.80 -23.74 -7.59
N LEU A 154 -5.00 -24.43 -6.77
CA LEU A 154 -3.72 -23.98 -6.27
C LEU A 154 -2.73 -25.14 -6.29
N TRP A 155 -1.51 -24.92 -6.78
CA TRP A 155 -0.48 -25.96 -6.97
C TRP A 155 0.82 -25.67 -6.24
N SER A 156 0.88 -24.54 -5.52
CA SER A 156 2.03 -24.09 -4.72
C SER A 156 1.65 -24.01 -3.24
N GLU A 157 2.63 -23.74 -2.38
CA GLU A 157 2.35 -23.49 -0.96
C GLU A 157 1.44 -22.29 -0.78
N LEU A 158 0.46 -22.40 0.12
CA LEU A 158 -0.38 -21.29 0.56
C LEU A 158 0.04 -20.83 1.95
N ARG A 159 0.21 -19.53 2.11
CA ARG A 159 0.26 -18.85 3.41
C ARG A 159 -0.79 -17.75 3.44
N THR A 160 -1.53 -17.70 4.51
CA THR A 160 -2.60 -16.71 4.69
C THR A 160 -2.22 -15.67 5.73
N PHE A 161 -2.81 -14.47 5.62
CA PHE A 161 -2.64 -13.42 6.62
C PHE A 161 -3.94 -12.67 6.89
N GLY A 162 -4.03 -12.04 8.05
CA GLY A 162 -5.05 -11.05 8.41
C GLY A 162 -6.27 -11.60 9.15
N ALA A 163 -6.89 -12.68 8.68
CA ALA A 163 -8.01 -13.31 9.38
C ALA A 163 -7.54 -14.06 10.64
N ALA A 164 -8.43 -14.20 11.62
CA ALA A 164 -8.09 -14.85 12.89
C ALA A 164 -7.54 -16.29 12.76
N VAL A 165 -7.93 -16.99 11.69
CA VAL A 165 -7.47 -18.35 11.39
C VAL A 165 -6.30 -18.40 10.42
N SER A 166 -5.78 -17.25 10.00
CA SER A 166 -4.64 -17.16 9.07
C SER A 166 -3.32 -17.58 9.72
N ASP A 167 -2.35 -17.97 8.88
CA ASP A 167 -0.99 -18.28 9.32
C ASP A 167 -0.33 -17.08 10.01
N PHE A 168 -0.43 -15.88 9.40
CA PHE A 168 0.11 -14.66 9.96
C PHE A 168 -1.03 -13.76 10.46
N THR A 169 -0.98 -13.44 11.76
CA THR A 169 -1.95 -12.55 12.40
C THR A 169 -1.24 -11.46 13.21
N ALA A 170 -1.96 -10.41 13.54
CA ALA A 170 -1.47 -9.29 14.34
C ALA A 170 -2.31 -9.13 15.61
N VAL A 171 -1.65 -8.83 16.73
CA VAL A 171 -2.29 -8.48 18.01
C VAL A 171 -1.75 -7.14 18.48
N GLY A 172 -2.62 -6.18 18.63
CA GLY A 172 -2.29 -4.81 19.04
C GLY A 172 -2.74 -3.76 18.03
N GLU A 173 -2.40 -2.51 18.31
CA GLU A 173 -2.77 -1.36 17.49
C GLU A 173 -1.95 -1.31 16.19
N PRO A 174 -2.48 -0.76 15.09
CA PRO A 174 -1.78 -0.72 13.81
C PRO A 174 -0.39 -0.10 13.81
N HIS A 175 -0.07 0.77 14.76
CA HIS A 175 1.25 1.38 14.91
C HIS A 175 2.20 0.61 15.84
N ALA A 176 1.67 -0.36 16.63
CA ALA A 176 2.45 -1.16 17.58
C ALA A 176 1.75 -2.51 17.83
N PHE A 177 2.21 -3.56 17.15
CA PHE A 177 1.57 -4.87 17.19
C PHE A 177 2.57 -6.03 17.21
N ASP A 178 2.16 -7.11 17.84
CA ASP A 178 2.87 -8.37 17.80
C ASP A 178 2.42 -9.18 16.58
N VAL A 179 3.39 -9.75 15.88
CA VAL A 179 3.16 -10.66 14.75
C VAL A 179 3.15 -12.08 15.28
N LEU A 180 2.10 -12.82 14.97
CA LEU A 180 2.03 -14.25 15.24
C LEU A 180 2.16 -15.03 13.93
N ASN A 181 2.91 -16.11 13.92
CA ASN A 181 2.96 -17.10 12.85
C ASN A 181 2.39 -18.42 13.39
N GLN A 182 1.27 -18.86 12.85
CA GLN A 182 0.53 -20.05 13.30
C GLN A 182 0.27 -20.02 14.81
N GLY A 183 -0.18 -18.87 15.32
CA GLY A 183 -0.50 -18.63 16.71
C GLY A 183 0.71 -18.48 17.64
N ARG A 184 1.94 -18.55 17.14
CA ARG A 184 3.17 -18.39 17.94
C ARG A 184 3.77 -16.99 17.74
N PRO A 185 4.29 -16.35 18.78
CA PRO A 185 4.99 -15.07 18.65
C PRO A 185 6.13 -15.18 17.63
N ALA A 186 6.14 -14.28 16.65
CA ALA A 186 7.06 -14.29 15.54
C ALA A 186 7.81 -12.96 15.34
N GLY A 187 7.45 -11.91 16.09
CA GLY A 187 8.10 -10.60 16.06
C GLY A 187 7.18 -9.50 16.52
N ARG A 188 7.71 -8.27 16.64
CA ARG A 188 6.96 -7.07 16.97
C ARG A 188 7.28 -5.96 15.97
N VAL A 189 6.25 -5.30 15.48
CA VAL A 189 6.36 -4.11 14.64
C VAL A 189 5.93 -2.91 15.47
N GLU A 190 6.78 -1.88 15.48
CA GLU A 190 6.48 -0.58 16.09
C GLU A 190 7.03 0.51 15.16
N TRP A 191 6.15 1.33 14.61
CA TRP A 191 6.47 2.26 13.52
C TRP A 191 5.59 3.52 13.54
N ALA A 192 5.88 4.47 12.66
CA ALA A 192 5.10 5.71 12.53
C ALA A 192 3.83 5.58 11.66
N LEU A 193 3.62 4.43 11.00
CA LEU A 193 2.48 4.24 10.13
C LEU A 193 1.20 3.96 10.95
N SER A 194 0.06 4.27 10.36
CA SER A 194 -1.26 4.06 10.95
C SER A 194 -2.18 3.30 9.98
N GLY A 195 -3.29 2.80 10.51
CA GLY A 195 -4.34 2.12 9.75
C GLY A 195 -4.12 0.61 9.62
N VAL A 196 -5.22 -0.14 9.80
CA VAL A 196 -5.24 -1.61 9.72
C VAL A 196 -4.72 -2.10 8.35
N HIS A 197 -4.96 -1.35 7.28
CA HIS A 197 -4.43 -1.70 5.95
C HIS A 197 -2.90 -1.77 5.91
N ASN A 198 -2.18 -0.90 6.64
CA ASN A 198 -0.72 -0.98 6.74
C ASN A 198 -0.27 -2.16 7.59
N GLN A 199 -1.00 -2.49 8.66
CA GLN A 199 -0.76 -3.70 9.44
C GLN A 199 -0.90 -4.96 8.56
N LEU A 200 -1.95 -5.04 7.74
CA LEU A 200 -2.14 -6.14 6.78
C LEU A 200 -1.03 -6.18 5.71
N ASN A 201 -0.63 -5.03 5.16
CA ASN A 201 0.50 -4.94 4.22
C ASN A 201 1.80 -5.46 4.85
N ALA A 202 2.04 -5.18 6.14
CA ALA A 202 3.19 -5.69 6.88
C ALA A 202 3.16 -7.21 7.02
N LEU A 203 2.02 -7.78 7.42
CA LEU A 203 1.87 -9.25 7.53
C LEU A 203 2.13 -9.93 6.18
N ALA A 204 1.61 -9.37 5.10
CA ALA A 204 1.84 -9.87 3.74
C ALA A 204 3.33 -9.83 3.36
N ALA A 205 4.01 -8.71 3.63
CA ALA A 205 5.44 -8.54 3.34
C ALA A 205 6.31 -9.49 4.19
N ILE A 206 6.00 -9.67 5.48
CA ILE A 206 6.69 -10.61 6.38
C ILE A 206 6.53 -12.05 5.90
N ALA A 207 5.30 -12.47 5.53
CA ALA A 207 5.02 -13.81 5.03
C ALA A 207 5.73 -14.10 3.69
N ALA A 208 5.87 -13.08 2.83
CA ALA A 208 6.62 -13.18 1.59
C ALA A 208 8.15 -13.24 1.84
N ALA A 209 8.66 -12.45 2.77
CA ALA A 209 10.07 -12.43 3.15
C ALA A 209 10.53 -13.75 3.77
N GLU A 210 9.66 -14.41 4.55
CA GLU A 210 9.92 -15.74 5.10
C GLU A 210 10.25 -16.77 3.99
N HIS A 211 9.55 -16.71 2.86
CA HIS A 211 9.78 -17.62 1.73
C HIS A 211 11.17 -17.47 1.08
N VAL A 212 11.78 -16.30 1.19
CA VAL A 212 13.14 -16.05 0.68
C VAL A 212 14.20 -16.09 1.78
N GLY A 213 13.86 -16.64 2.95
CA GLY A 213 14.81 -16.98 4.02
C GLY A 213 14.99 -15.91 5.10
N VAL A 214 14.19 -14.85 5.13
CA VAL A 214 14.23 -13.86 6.22
C VAL A 214 13.31 -14.31 7.35
N ALA A 215 13.84 -14.51 8.54
CA ALA A 215 13.03 -14.88 9.69
C ALA A 215 11.96 -13.81 10.00
N PRO A 216 10.72 -14.18 10.35
CA PRO A 216 9.65 -13.21 10.64
C PRO A 216 10.01 -12.17 11.69
N ALA A 217 10.80 -12.55 12.71
CA ALA A 217 11.28 -11.61 13.73
C ALA A 217 12.23 -10.54 13.17
N ASP A 218 13.09 -10.90 12.21
CA ASP A 218 14.01 -9.97 11.56
C ASP A 218 13.27 -9.10 10.56
N ALA A 219 12.29 -9.65 9.85
CA ALA A 219 11.41 -8.91 8.97
C ALA A 219 10.59 -7.86 9.75
N ALA A 220 9.99 -8.24 10.88
CA ALA A 220 9.26 -7.32 11.75
C ALA A 220 10.15 -6.20 12.29
N ARG A 221 11.38 -6.52 12.72
CA ARG A 221 12.35 -5.53 13.19
C ARG A 221 12.75 -4.54 12.10
N ALA A 222 12.95 -4.99 10.87
CA ALA A 222 13.28 -4.14 9.75
C ALA A 222 12.20 -3.08 9.48
N LEU A 223 10.92 -3.43 9.68
CA LEU A 223 9.79 -2.52 9.47
C LEU A 223 9.77 -1.32 10.44
N ALA A 224 10.44 -1.39 11.60
CA ALA A 224 10.55 -0.26 12.52
C ALA A 224 11.22 0.98 11.89
N SER A 225 12.06 0.79 10.87
CA SER A 225 12.73 1.86 10.12
C SER A 225 12.17 2.08 8.71
N PHE A 226 11.00 1.57 8.42
CA PHE A 226 10.34 1.78 7.14
C PHE A 226 9.71 3.17 7.07
N GLU A 227 10.11 3.98 6.09
CA GLU A 227 9.72 5.40 5.96
C GLU A 227 8.49 5.62 5.07
N ASN A 228 7.84 4.55 4.61
CA ASN A 228 6.71 4.58 3.67
C ASN A 228 7.11 4.98 2.23
N VAL A 229 6.11 5.22 1.41
CA VAL A 229 6.23 5.62 0.00
C VAL A 229 5.73 7.06 -0.13
N ARG A 230 6.32 7.84 -1.00
CA ARG A 230 5.82 9.19 -1.33
C ARG A 230 4.34 9.12 -1.71
N ARG A 231 3.61 10.17 -1.32
CA ARG A 231 2.16 10.28 -1.57
C ARG A 231 1.34 9.15 -0.92
N ARG A 232 1.77 8.67 0.26
CA ARG A 232 1.02 7.78 1.15
C ARG A 232 0.93 8.44 2.51
N MET A 233 -0.08 9.31 2.71
CA MET A 233 -0.20 10.20 3.88
C MET A 233 1.07 11.02 4.12
N GLU A 234 1.74 11.43 3.03
CA GLU A 234 2.93 12.27 3.08
C GLU A 234 2.57 13.66 3.59
N VAL A 235 3.24 14.12 4.64
CA VAL A 235 3.08 15.49 5.14
C VAL A 235 3.76 16.45 4.17
N ARG A 236 2.96 17.29 3.48
CA ARG A 236 3.46 18.30 2.53
C ARG A 236 3.88 19.57 3.23
N GLY A 237 3.29 19.86 4.37
CA GLY A 237 3.62 21.01 5.19
C GLY A 237 2.65 21.20 6.34
N THR A 238 3.06 22.09 7.26
CA THR A 238 2.28 22.49 8.42
C THR A 238 2.32 24.01 8.54
N VAL A 239 1.17 24.64 8.66
CA VAL A 239 1.03 26.09 8.84
C VAL A 239 0.60 26.37 10.27
N ALA A 240 1.41 27.16 10.97
CA ALA A 240 1.12 27.52 12.37
C ALA A 240 0.07 28.66 12.43
N HIS A 241 -0.93 28.49 13.28
CA HIS A 241 -1.93 29.48 13.60
C HIS A 241 -2.08 29.66 15.11
N ALA A 242 -2.59 30.80 15.55
CA ALA A 242 -2.99 31.00 16.95
C ALA A 242 -4.11 29.99 17.27
N GLY A 243 -3.85 29.04 18.17
CA GLY A 243 -4.80 27.99 18.57
C GLY A 243 -4.57 26.60 17.97
N GLY A 244 -3.53 26.42 17.12
CA GLY A 244 -3.14 25.12 16.58
C GLY A 244 -2.60 25.20 15.15
N ALA A 245 -1.91 24.16 14.73
CA ALA A 245 -1.33 24.08 13.39
C ALA A 245 -2.28 23.36 12.43
N ILE A 246 -2.34 23.79 11.17
CA ILE A 246 -3.03 23.10 10.09
C ILE A 246 -2.01 22.25 9.33
N THR A 247 -2.25 20.95 9.20
CA THR A 247 -1.36 20.05 8.49
C THR A 247 -1.97 19.60 7.17
N VAL A 248 -1.20 19.71 6.07
CA VAL A 248 -1.60 19.30 4.72
C VAL A 248 -0.88 18.02 4.35
N TYR A 249 -1.66 17.01 3.94
CA TYR A 249 -1.18 15.68 3.52
C TYR A 249 -1.41 15.46 2.03
N ASP A 250 -0.57 14.64 1.42
CA ASP A 250 -0.75 14.10 0.06
C ASP A 250 -0.94 12.58 0.14
N ASP A 251 -2.03 12.10 -0.44
CA ASP A 251 -2.31 10.68 -0.54
C ASP A 251 -2.74 10.27 -1.95
N PHE A 252 -2.37 9.09 -2.36
CA PHE A 252 -2.67 8.53 -3.68
C PHE A 252 -4.05 7.86 -3.75
N ALA A 253 -4.80 7.82 -2.66
CA ALA A 253 -6.14 7.23 -2.61
C ALA A 253 -7.04 7.86 -3.68
N HIS A 254 -7.68 7.02 -4.47
CA HIS A 254 -8.55 7.44 -5.57
C HIS A 254 -9.73 6.47 -5.81
N HIS A 255 -9.80 5.39 -5.06
CA HIS A 255 -10.91 4.44 -5.02
C HIS A 255 -11.63 4.58 -3.67
N PRO A 256 -12.97 4.40 -3.58
CA PRO A 256 -13.72 4.59 -2.34
C PRO A 256 -13.15 3.84 -1.14
N THR A 257 -12.79 2.57 -1.29
CA THR A 257 -12.15 1.77 -0.23
C THR A 257 -10.82 2.38 0.21
N ALA A 258 -9.98 2.84 -0.72
CA ALA A 258 -8.71 3.48 -0.39
C ALA A 258 -8.91 4.83 0.34
N ILE A 259 -9.86 5.65 -0.11
CA ILE A 259 -10.23 6.90 0.55
C ILE A 259 -10.67 6.61 2.00
N ARG A 260 -11.59 5.65 2.18
CA ARG A 260 -12.07 5.27 3.51
C ARG A 260 -10.93 4.81 4.42
N THR A 261 -10.11 3.88 3.97
CA THR A 261 -9.02 3.33 4.81
C THR A 261 -7.97 4.37 5.17
N THR A 262 -7.69 5.32 4.28
CA THR A 262 -6.80 6.46 4.53
C THR A 262 -7.37 7.37 5.62
N LEU A 263 -8.63 7.77 5.49
CA LEU A 263 -9.29 8.67 6.46
C LEU A 263 -9.51 7.99 7.82
N ASP A 264 -9.95 6.73 7.85
CA ASP A 264 -10.08 5.94 9.08
C ASP A 264 -8.72 5.78 9.80
N GLY A 265 -7.65 5.54 9.03
CA GLY A 265 -6.30 5.45 9.57
C GLY A 265 -5.84 6.75 10.23
N LEU A 266 -6.11 7.90 9.61
CA LEU A 266 -5.82 9.20 10.19
C LEU A 266 -6.67 9.47 11.43
N GLN A 267 -7.98 9.20 11.37
CA GLN A 267 -8.90 9.40 12.49
C GLN A 267 -8.43 8.64 13.74
N ARG A 268 -8.05 7.38 13.60
CA ARG A 268 -7.52 6.55 14.71
C ARG A 268 -6.21 7.10 15.26
N ARG A 269 -5.31 7.55 14.37
CA ARG A 269 -4.00 8.12 14.75
C ARG A 269 -4.17 9.40 15.59
N LEU A 270 -5.13 10.23 15.25
CA LEU A 270 -5.37 11.51 15.95
C LEU A 270 -5.97 11.32 17.34
N GLY A 271 -6.65 10.19 17.59
CA GLY A 271 -7.28 9.91 18.86
C GLY A 271 -8.47 10.84 19.18
N SER A 272 -8.72 11.07 20.50
CA SER A 272 -9.80 11.96 20.96
C SER A 272 -9.33 12.74 22.20
N PRO A 273 -9.53 14.09 22.28
CA PRO A 273 -10.12 14.93 21.23
C PRO A 273 -9.17 15.10 20.04
N ARG A 274 -9.73 15.19 18.85
CA ARG A 274 -8.96 15.33 17.61
C ARG A 274 -9.27 16.64 16.89
N GLY A 275 -8.32 17.11 16.07
CA GLY A 275 -8.55 18.09 15.02
C GLY A 275 -9.50 17.55 13.96
N ARG A 276 -10.18 18.43 13.22
CA ARG A 276 -11.06 18.01 12.12
C ARG A 276 -10.26 17.46 10.96
N ILE A 277 -10.85 16.53 10.22
CA ILE A 277 -10.32 15.98 8.98
C ILE A 277 -11.09 16.60 7.81
N LEU A 278 -10.39 17.33 6.95
CA LEU A 278 -10.89 17.91 5.71
C LEU A 278 -10.39 17.04 4.55
N ALA A 279 -11.30 16.27 3.94
CA ALA A 279 -10.99 15.45 2.78
C ALA A 279 -11.10 16.27 1.50
N VAL A 280 -10.01 16.42 0.76
CA VAL A 280 -9.96 17.12 -0.54
C VAL A 280 -9.61 16.11 -1.61
N PHE A 281 -10.48 15.85 -2.58
CA PHE A 281 -10.25 14.74 -3.50
C PHE A 281 -10.66 15.03 -4.95
N GLU A 282 -10.00 14.31 -5.85
CA GLU A 282 -10.20 14.37 -7.29
C GLU A 282 -10.60 12.98 -7.81
N PRO A 283 -11.86 12.77 -8.28
CA PRO A 283 -12.27 11.52 -8.93
C PRO A 283 -11.67 11.42 -10.35
N ARG A 284 -10.41 11.02 -10.44
CA ARG A 284 -9.62 11.12 -11.69
C ARG A 284 -9.41 9.79 -12.40
N SER A 285 -9.38 8.66 -11.70
CA SER A 285 -9.20 7.34 -12.34
C SER A 285 -10.33 7.06 -13.34
N ASN A 286 -10.08 6.20 -14.33
CA ASN A 286 -11.09 5.87 -15.34
C ASN A 286 -12.39 5.37 -14.69
N THR A 287 -12.30 4.46 -13.71
CA THR A 287 -13.44 3.97 -12.94
C THR A 287 -14.22 5.10 -12.27
N MET A 288 -13.52 6.06 -11.64
CA MET A 288 -14.16 7.19 -10.97
C MET A 288 -14.78 8.19 -11.95
N LYS A 289 -14.12 8.47 -13.09
CA LYS A 289 -14.67 9.35 -14.14
C LYS A 289 -15.94 8.79 -14.77
N LEU A 290 -16.00 7.48 -14.98
CA LEU A 290 -17.20 6.79 -15.48
C LEU A 290 -18.37 6.84 -14.48
N GLY A 291 -18.14 7.26 -13.24
CA GLY A 291 -19.17 7.35 -12.20
C GLY A 291 -19.63 6.00 -11.64
N THR A 292 -18.97 4.90 -12.00
CA THR A 292 -19.33 3.54 -11.56
C THR A 292 -19.36 3.43 -10.04
N MET A 293 -18.49 4.15 -9.35
CA MET A 293 -18.34 4.12 -7.89
C MET A 293 -18.93 5.37 -7.19
N LYS A 294 -19.62 6.27 -7.90
CA LYS A 294 -20.10 7.55 -7.33
C LYS A 294 -20.99 7.37 -6.10
N SER A 295 -21.80 6.34 -6.07
CA SER A 295 -22.71 6.02 -4.95
C SER A 295 -21.97 5.62 -3.65
N GLN A 296 -20.71 5.21 -3.74
CA GLN A 296 -19.89 4.82 -2.58
C GLN A 296 -19.12 6.01 -1.98
N LEU A 297 -19.12 7.18 -2.62
CA LEU A 297 -18.38 8.35 -2.13
C LEU A 297 -18.82 8.79 -0.72
N PRO A 298 -20.13 8.95 -0.40
CA PRO A 298 -20.52 9.32 0.95
C PRO A 298 -20.02 8.36 2.02
N TRP A 299 -20.09 7.05 1.76
CA TRP A 299 -19.55 6.02 2.63
C TRP A 299 -18.03 6.13 2.79
N SER A 300 -17.30 6.41 1.71
CA SER A 300 -15.84 6.51 1.76
C SER A 300 -15.32 7.73 2.55
N LEU A 301 -16.16 8.75 2.67
CA LEU A 301 -15.85 10.03 3.31
C LEU A 301 -16.41 10.16 4.74
N GLU A 302 -16.97 9.08 5.29
CA GLU A 302 -17.68 9.11 6.57
C GLU A 302 -16.81 9.61 7.73
N ALA A 303 -15.51 9.27 7.74
CA ALA A 303 -14.55 9.69 8.75
C ALA A 303 -14.09 11.17 8.62
N ALA A 304 -14.40 11.83 7.50
CA ALA A 304 -14.10 13.25 7.31
C ALA A 304 -15.17 14.13 7.94
N ASP A 305 -14.74 15.22 8.57
CA ASP A 305 -15.64 16.25 9.10
C ASP A 305 -16.21 17.12 7.97
N LEU A 306 -15.37 17.42 6.96
CA LEU A 306 -15.75 18.10 5.73
C LEU A 306 -15.13 17.40 4.51
N ALA A 307 -15.79 17.46 3.36
CA ALA A 307 -15.31 16.91 2.10
C ALA A 307 -15.40 17.95 0.97
N PHE A 308 -14.37 18.03 0.16
CA PHE A 308 -14.23 18.96 -0.96
C PHE A 308 -13.89 18.18 -2.22
N CYS A 309 -14.80 18.14 -3.18
CA CYS A 309 -14.66 17.40 -4.43
C CYS A 309 -14.29 18.33 -5.59
N HIS A 310 -13.21 18.01 -6.30
CA HIS A 310 -12.92 18.63 -7.59
C HIS A 310 -13.74 17.93 -8.69
N SER A 311 -14.67 18.67 -9.32
CA SER A 311 -15.56 18.10 -10.33
C SER A 311 -15.14 18.37 -11.78
N GLY A 312 -14.01 19.05 -11.99
CA GLY A 312 -13.53 19.34 -13.34
C GLY A 312 -13.23 18.07 -14.15
N GLY A 313 -13.90 17.94 -15.31
CA GLY A 313 -13.72 16.80 -16.21
C GLY A 313 -14.46 15.52 -15.80
N LEU A 314 -15.48 15.62 -14.95
CA LEU A 314 -16.43 14.53 -14.66
C LEU A 314 -17.64 14.60 -15.61
N ASP A 315 -18.10 13.44 -16.05
CA ASP A 315 -19.30 13.29 -16.89
C ASP A 315 -20.58 13.06 -16.05
N TRP A 316 -20.48 13.15 -14.70
CA TRP A 316 -21.56 12.97 -13.76
C TRP A 316 -21.60 14.10 -12.71
N ASP A 317 -22.76 14.31 -12.09
CA ASP A 317 -22.97 15.37 -11.09
C ASP A 317 -22.42 14.96 -9.71
N ALA A 318 -21.29 15.58 -9.33
CA ALA A 318 -20.65 15.35 -8.03
C ALA A 318 -21.50 15.90 -6.86
N THR A 319 -22.33 16.95 -7.09
CA THR A 319 -23.22 17.50 -6.07
C THR A 319 -24.33 16.52 -5.74
N GLU A 320 -24.92 15.90 -6.77
CA GLU A 320 -25.92 14.84 -6.58
C GLU A 320 -25.32 13.64 -5.83
N ALA A 321 -24.13 13.16 -6.24
CA ALA A 321 -23.47 12.01 -5.62
C ALA A 321 -23.12 12.23 -4.15
N LEU A 322 -22.80 13.46 -3.75
CA LEU A 322 -22.44 13.83 -2.39
C LEU A 322 -23.61 14.39 -1.56
N ALA A 323 -24.82 14.48 -2.14
CA ALA A 323 -26.01 14.99 -1.45
C ALA A 323 -26.29 14.32 -0.09
N PRO A 324 -26.03 12.99 0.11
CA PRO A 324 -26.20 12.36 1.43
C PRO A 324 -25.34 12.95 2.53
N MET A 325 -24.25 13.66 2.21
CA MET A 325 -23.36 14.31 3.18
C MET A 325 -23.90 15.70 3.63
N GLY A 326 -24.87 16.26 2.93
CA GLY A 326 -25.47 17.56 3.23
C GLY A 326 -24.42 18.68 3.24
N ALA A 327 -24.47 19.54 4.26
CA ALA A 327 -23.56 20.68 4.41
C ALA A 327 -22.07 20.30 4.63
N ARG A 328 -21.78 19.02 4.87
CA ARG A 328 -20.39 18.55 5.02
C ARG A 328 -19.65 18.40 3.69
N ALA A 329 -20.34 18.43 2.55
CA ALA A 329 -19.71 18.29 1.24
C ALA A 329 -19.82 19.59 0.42
N GLN A 330 -18.73 19.95 -0.25
CA GLN A 330 -18.68 21.06 -1.21
C GLN A 330 -18.04 20.57 -2.51
N VAL A 331 -18.44 21.17 -3.62
CA VAL A 331 -17.94 20.82 -4.96
C VAL A 331 -17.36 22.07 -5.61
N GLY A 332 -16.08 21.97 -6.02
CA GLY A 332 -15.40 23.03 -6.79
C GLY A 332 -15.20 22.59 -8.24
N LYS A 333 -15.50 23.45 -9.19
CA LYS A 333 -15.38 23.16 -10.62
C LYS A 333 -13.93 23.26 -11.14
N ASN A 334 -13.10 23.97 -10.42
CA ASN A 334 -11.69 24.15 -10.72
C ASN A 334 -10.87 24.24 -9.42
N ILE A 335 -9.55 24.18 -9.56
CA ILE A 335 -8.64 24.14 -8.40
C ILE A 335 -8.68 25.46 -7.59
N ASP A 336 -8.86 26.61 -8.22
CA ASP A 336 -8.89 27.90 -7.52
C ASP A 336 -10.13 28.01 -6.63
N GLU A 337 -11.29 27.60 -7.15
CA GLU A 337 -12.53 27.51 -6.38
C GLU A 337 -12.41 26.54 -5.22
N LEU A 338 -11.84 25.33 -5.47
CA LEU A 338 -11.63 24.32 -4.46
C LEU A 338 -10.72 24.82 -3.33
N VAL A 339 -9.59 25.44 -3.66
CA VAL A 339 -8.66 26.03 -2.68
C VAL A 339 -9.36 27.11 -1.85
N THR A 340 -10.13 27.97 -2.49
CA THR A 340 -10.91 29.04 -1.80
C THR A 340 -11.90 28.44 -0.79
N GLN A 341 -12.65 27.41 -1.19
CA GLN A 341 -13.59 26.71 -0.31
C GLN A 341 -12.90 26.08 0.89
N VAL A 342 -11.80 25.34 0.66
CA VAL A 342 -11.03 24.69 1.73
C VAL A 342 -10.46 25.71 2.72
N VAL A 343 -9.81 26.77 2.22
CA VAL A 343 -9.20 27.81 3.06
C VAL A 343 -10.25 28.56 3.89
N SER A 344 -11.43 28.86 3.29
CA SER A 344 -12.53 29.51 4.00
C SER A 344 -13.13 28.66 5.11
N ALA A 345 -13.04 27.32 4.99
CA ALA A 345 -13.57 26.39 5.97
C ALA A 345 -12.54 25.98 7.02
N ALA A 346 -11.23 26.11 6.71
CA ALA A 346 -10.15 25.65 7.55
C ALA A 346 -10.07 26.38 8.90
N GLN A 347 -9.70 25.65 9.95
CA GLN A 347 -9.54 26.17 11.31
C GLN A 347 -8.21 25.65 11.92
N PRO A 348 -7.65 26.35 12.89
CA PRO A 348 -6.48 25.87 13.63
C PRO A 348 -6.71 24.45 14.19
N GLY A 349 -5.73 23.57 13.99
CA GLY A 349 -5.81 22.17 14.39
C GLY A 349 -6.36 21.23 13.33
N ASP A 350 -6.73 21.70 12.14
CA ASP A 350 -7.27 20.86 11.06
C ASP A 350 -6.18 20.03 10.36
N HIS A 351 -6.62 18.88 9.84
CA HIS A 351 -5.86 17.97 9.01
C HIS A 351 -6.48 17.91 7.61
N ILE A 352 -5.82 18.49 6.61
CA ILE A 352 -6.28 18.54 5.23
C ILE A 352 -5.63 17.41 4.45
N VAL A 353 -6.42 16.44 3.97
CA VAL A 353 -5.94 15.28 3.24
C VAL A 353 -6.29 15.44 1.76
N CYS A 354 -5.30 15.70 0.92
CA CYS A 354 -5.46 15.80 -0.52
C CYS A 354 -5.26 14.43 -1.17
N MET A 355 -6.28 13.92 -1.86
CA MET A 355 -6.32 12.56 -2.40
C MET A 355 -6.53 12.56 -3.91
N SER A 356 -5.54 12.05 -4.67
CA SER A 356 -5.60 11.93 -6.13
C SER A 356 -4.53 10.97 -6.65
N ASN A 357 -4.82 10.22 -7.72
CA ASN A 357 -3.80 9.44 -8.45
C ASN A 357 -3.04 10.26 -9.51
N GLY A 358 -3.25 11.58 -9.56
CA GLY A 358 -2.57 12.51 -10.44
C GLY A 358 -1.86 13.64 -9.70
N GLY A 359 -1.43 14.66 -10.43
CA GLY A 359 -0.75 15.84 -9.85
C GLY A 359 -1.66 16.83 -9.13
N PHE A 360 -2.97 16.64 -9.19
CA PHE A 360 -4.01 17.45 -8.55
C PHE A 360 -3.80 18.97 -8.69
N GLY A 361 -3.32 19.43 -9.86
CA GLY A 361 -3.14 20.86 -10.18
C GLY A 361 -2.24 21.63 -9.19
N GLY A 362 -1.37 20.95 -8.43
CA GLY A 362 -0.53 21.59 -7.42
C GLY A 362 -1.31 22.07 -6.19
N VAL A 363 -2.45 21.46 -5.87
CA VAL A 363 -3.35 21.88 -4.78
C VAL A 363 -2.63 22.02 -3.44
N HIS A 364 -1.63 21.17 -3.14
CA HIS A 364 -0.89 21.18 -1.88
C HIS A 364 -0.16 22.49 -1.65
N GLU A 365 0.65 22.93 -2.61
CA GLU A 365 1.42 24.18 -2.56
C GLU A 365 0.49 25.40 -2.52
N ARG A 366 -0.62 25.35 -3.27
CA ARG A 366 -1.63 26.41 -3.27
C ARG A 366 -2.32 26.57 -1.92
N LEU A 367 -2.72 25.43 -1.30
CA LEU A 367 -3.30 25.43 0.04
C LEU A 367 -2.31 25.94 1.08
N LEU A 368 -1.08 25.43 1.10
CA LEU A 368 -0.05 25.86 2.06
C LEU A 368 0.22 27.37 1.94
N LYS A 369 0.30 27.89 0.71
CA LYS A 369 0.49 29.33 0.47
C LYS A 369 -0.70 30.16 0.93
N ALA A 370 -1.92 29.72 0.64
CA ALA A 370 -3.13 30.46 0.97
C ALA A 370 -3.46 30.41 2.48
N LEU A 371 -3.14 29.32 3.16
CA LEU A 371 -3.29 29.17 4.61
C LEU A 371 -2.26 29.99 5.40
N ALA A 372 -1.10 30.30 4.81
CA ALA A 372 -0.05 31.10 5.44
C ALA A 372 -0.24 32.61 5.25
N ALA A 373 -1.16 33.04 4.37
CA ALA A 373 -1.45 34.45 4.08
C ALA A 373 -2.41 35.07 5.11
#